data_a4aad5a08c16652f8d4309d480610d0c
#
_entry.id   a4aad5a08c16652f8d4309d480610d0c
#
_cell.length_a   1.000
_cell.length_b   1.000
_cell.length_c   1.000
_cell.angle_alpha   90.00
_cell.angle_beta   90.00
_cell.angle_gamma   90.00
#
_symmetry.space_group_name_H-M   'P 1'
#
loop_
_entity.id
_entity.type
_entity.pdbx_description
1 polymer ?
#
loop_
_entity_poly.entity_id
_entity_poly.type
_entity_poly.pdbx_seq_one_letter_code
_entity_poly.pdbx_strand_id
1 'polypeptide(L)'
;FQRHGTAAVGALFGPLMMFWFATLGLLGLWNVIQYPSVLAAINPWYAVKFFIDNQGLAYLALGSVVLAITGGEALYADMGHFGRRSIKWAWFAFVFPLLYLNYLGQGALILNDPKAIESPFFLMAPSEILLIPLVILATVATVIASQAVISGAFSLTSQAMQLGYCPRIQVRFTSEREKGQIYVPNINWLLLLTVIIVVLGFRSSSNLASAYGIAVTLTMMIDTILAFVVVHALWKWSWRRAALFLV
;
A
#
# COMPACT_ATOMS: atom_id res chain seq x y z
N PHE A 1 -15.72 14.56 -8.18
CA PHE A 1 -15.51 13.39 -9.05
C PHE A 1 -16.36 12.20 -8.59
N GLN A 2 -16.31 11.79 -7.32
CA GLN A 2 -17.00 10.60 -6.75
C GLN A 2 -18.49 10.51 -7.12
N ARG A 3 -19.20 11.63 -7.10
CA ARG A 3 -20.65 11.72 -7.35
C ARG A 3 -21.07 11.38 -8.80
N HIS A 4 -20.16 11.59 -9.75
CA HIS A 4 -20.45 11.44 -11.19
C HIS A 4 -19.94 10.09 -11.76
N GLY A 5 -19.35 9.25 -10.91
CA GLY A 5 -18.71 8.00 -11.31
C GLY A 5 -17.28 8.19 -11.82
N THR A 6 -16.50 7.11 -11.72
CA THR A 6 -15.06 7.11 -12.04
C THR A 6 -14.75 6.49 -13.40
N ALA A 7 -15.77 6.03 -14.14
CA ALA A 7 -15.57 5.30 -15.40
C ALA A 7 -14.74 6.07 -16.44
N ALA A 8 -15.07 7.34 -16.67
CA ALA A 8 -14.36 8.17 -17.66
C ALA A 8 -12.94 8.53 -17.22
N VAL A 9 -12.74 8.80 -15.92
CA VAL A 9 -11.44 9.16 -15.35
C VAL A 9 -10.61 7.89 -15.09
N GLY A 10 -11.25 6.79 -14.78
CA GLY A 10 -10.62 5.49 -14.52
C GLY A 10 -9.83 4.94 -15.72
N ALA A 11 -10.27 5.23 -16.93
CA ALA A 11 -9.55 4.85 -18.15
C ALA A 11 -8.14 5.48 -18.25
N LEU A 12 -7.94 6.66 -17.63
CA LEU A 12 -6.63 7.30 -17.55
C LEU A 12 -5.75 6.75 -16.43
N PHE A 13 -6.34 6.14 -15.40
CA PHE A 13 -5.59 5.67 -14.23
C PHE A 13 -4.56 4.60 -14.58
N GLY A 14 -4.92 3.65 -15.46
CA GLY A 14 -4.02 2.60 -15.90
C GLY A 14 -2.72 3.15 -16.53
N PRO A 15 -2.81 3.92 -17.63
CA PRO A 15 -1.66 4.54 -18.25
C PRO A 15 -0.84 5.44 -17.31
N LEU A 16 -1.49 6.23 -16.47
CA LEU A 16 -0.79 7.08 -15.48
C LEU A 16 -0.02 6.24 -14.46
N MET A 17 -0.61 5.16 -13.94
CA MET A 17 0.07 4.28 -13.00
C MET A 17 1.20 3.48 -13.68
N MET A 18 1.05 3.08 -14.94
CA MET A 18 2.17 2.49 -15.69
C MET A 18 3.33 3.47 -15.82
N PHE A 19 3.03 4.73 -16.17
CA PHE A 19 4.05 5.77 -16.25
C PHE A 19 4.70 6.04 -14.86
N TRP A 20 3.90 6.05 -13.80
CA TRP A 20 4.39 6.17 -12.42
C TRP A 20 5.40 5.07 -12.08
N PHE A 21 5.01 3.80 -12.21
CA PHE A 21 5.91 2.68 -11.89
C PHE A 21 7.15 2.64 -12.78
N ALA A 22 7.02 2.96 -14.07
CA ALA A 22 8.17 3.07 -14.97
C ALA A 22 9.14 4.16 -14.48
N THR A 23 8.63 5.32 -14.08
CA THR A 23 9.46 6.41 -13.52
C THR A 23 10.17 5.96 -12.25
N LEU A 24 9.47 5.28 -11.33
CA LEU A 24 10.06 4.72 -10.11
C LEU A 24 11.22 3.77 -10.42
N GLY A 25 10.98 2.84 -11.34
CA GLY A 25 11.99 1.85 -11.74
C GLY A 25 13.20 2.48 -12.43
N LEU A 26 12.99 3.46 -13.30
CA LEU A 26 14.08 4.16 -14.00
C LEU A 26 14.94 5.00 -13.05
N LEU A 27 14.32 5.75 -12.13
CA LEU A 27 15.04 6.49 -11.09
C LEU A 27 15.80 5.55 -10.16
N GLY A 28 15.17 4.44 -9.79
CA GLY A 28 15.83 3.42 -8.98
C GLY A 28 17.02 2.81 -9.70
N LEU A 29 16.86 2.40 -10.96
CA LEU A 29 17.93 1.83 -11.78
C LEU A 29 19.09 2.82 -11.95
N TRP A 30 18.78 4.09 -12.19
CA TRP A 30 19.78 5.15 -12.32
C TRP A 30 20.67 5.22 -11.08
N ASN A 31 20.09 5.24 -9.88
CA ASN A 31 20.85 5.31 -8.63
C ASN A 31 21.61 4.01 -8.34
N VAL A 32 21.05 2.84 -8.67
CA VAL A 32 21.74 1.55 -8.53
C VAL A 32 22.97 1.48 -9.44
N ILE A 33 22.89 1.99 -10.68
CA ILE A 33 24.04 2.02 -11.59
C ILE A 33 25.16 2.93 -11.06
N GLN A 34 24.80 4.06 -10.43
CA GLN A 34 25.78 4.96 -9.84
C GLN A 34 26.46 4.37 -8.59
N TYR A 35 25.69 3.63 -7.77
CA TYR A 35 26.15 3.07 -6.50
C TYR A 35 25.82 1.57 -6.40
N PRO A 36 26.51 0.72 -7.18
CA PRO A 36 26.20 -0.70 -7.29
C PRO A 36 26.46 -1.51 -6.02
N SER A 37 27.12 -0.92 -5.02
CA SER A 37 27.34 -1.53 -3.71
C SER A 37 26.05 -1.95 -3.01
N VAL A 38 24.91 -1.29 -3.31
CA VAL A 38 23.58 -1.65 -2.77
C VAL A 38 23.16 -3.06 -3.18
N LEU A 39 23.65 -3.61 -4.27
CA LEU A 39 23.35 -4.97 -4.72
C LEU A 39 23.78 -6.04 -3.71
N ALA A 40 24.70 -5.72 -2.81
CA ALA A 40 25.02 -6.58 -1.68
C ALA A 40 23.79 -6.86 -0.79
N ALA A 41 22.81 -5.96 -0.74
CA ALA A 41 21.55 -6.17 0.00
C ALA A 41 20.68 -7.33 -0.53
N ILE A 42 20.94 -7.84 -1.74
CA ILE A 42 20.28 -9.03 -2.28
C ILE A 42 20.69 -10.29 -1.48
N ASN A 43 21.87 -10.28 -0.86
CA ASN A 43 22.31 -11.37 -0.02
C ASN A 43 21.61 -11.33 1.35
N PRO A 44 20.74 -12.29 1.68
CA PRO A 44 19.96 -12.29 2.92
C PRO A 44 20.83 -12.38 4.18
N TRP A 45 22.10 -12.76 4.04
CA TRP A 45 23.02 -12.84 5.16
C TRP A 45 23.22 -11.48 5.86
N TYR A 46 23.19 -10.38 5.11
CA TYR A 46 23.28 -9.04 5.71
C TYR A 46 22.11 -8.72 6.63
N ALA A 47 20.89 -9.13 6.26
CA ALA A 47 19.72 -9.00 7.12
C ALA A 47 19.87 -9.85 8.39
N VAL A 48 20.26 -11.13 8.24
CA VAL A 48 20.50 -12.04 9.39
C VAL A 48 21.56 -11.46 10.32
N LYS A 49 22.67 -10.99 9.77
CA LYS A 49 23.75 -10.37 10.55
C LYS A 49 23.26 -9.13 11.29
N PHE A 50 22.45 -8.26 10.62
CA PHE A 50 21.88 -7.07 11.26
C PHE A 50 21.01 -7.44 12.49
N PHE A 51 20.21 -8.51 12.39
CA PHE A 51 19.41 -9.00 13.52
C PHE A 51 20.26 -9.55 14.68
N ILE A 52 21.35 -10.23 14.38
CA ILE A 52 22.25 -10.76 15.40
C ILE A 52 23.00 -9.63 16.14
N ASP A 53 23.52 -8.68 15.36
CA ASP A 53 24.37 -7.61 15.88
C ASP A 53 23.57 -6.48 16.57
N ASN A 54 22.30 -6.27 16.18
CA ASN A 54 21.48 -5.10 16.59
C ASN A 54 20.07 -5.50 17.05
N GLN A 55 19.94 -6.47 17.95
CA GLN A 55 18.65 -7.09 18.33
C GLN A 55 17.51 -6.08 18.61
N GLY A 56 17.76 -5.04 19.42
CA GLY A 56 16.74 -4.03 19.75
C GLY A 56 16.34 -3.15 18.56
N LEU A 57 17.35 -2.63 17.81
CA LEU A 57 17.11 -1.84 16.60
C LEU A 57 16.48 -2.66 15.48
N ALA A 58 16.87 -3.91 15.33
CA ALA A 58 16.31 -4.82 14.34
C ALA A 58 14.81 -5.06 14.57
N TYR A 59 14.42 -5.24 15.83
CA TYR A 59 12.99 -5.37 16.17
C TYR A 59 12.18 -4.11 15.83
N LEU A 60 12.70 -2.93 16.13
CA LEU A 60 12.06 -1.67 15.75
C LEU A 60 12.02 -1.47 14.22
N ALA A 61 13.08 -1.86 13.52
CA ALA A 61 13.16 -1.80 12.06
C ALA A 61 12.12 -2.70 11.38
N LEU A 62 11.74 -3.84 11.99
CA LEU A 62 10.67 -4.70 11.46
C LEU A 62 9.35 -3.95 11.30
N GLY A 63 8.98 -3.08 12.23
CA GLY A 63 7.78 -2.26 12.11
C GLY A 63 7.80 -1.39 10.85
N SER A 64 8.94 -0.76 10.55
CA SER A 64 9.11 0.05 9.33
C SER A 64 9.13 -0.82 8.06
N VAL A 65 9.74 -2.01 8.13
CA VAL A 65 9.73 -2.97 7.00
C VAL A 65 8.32 -3.45 6.72
N VAL A 66 7.53 -3.76 7.74
CA VAL A 66 6.11 -4.13 7.57
C VAL A 66 5.35 -3.02 6.86
N LEU A 67 5.56 -1.74 7.26
CA LEU A 67 4.92 -0.61 6.58
C LEU A 67 5.30 -0.53 5.09
N ALA A 68 6.55 -0.81 4.74
CA ALA A 68 7.02 -0.76 3.35
C ALA A 68 6.39 -1.86 2.46
N ILE A 69 5.98 -2.99 3.03
CA ILE A 69 5.40 -4.13 2.29
C ILE A 69 3.88 -4.28 2.49
N THR A 70 3.21 -3.33 3.13
CA THR A 70 1.75 -3.33 3.26
C THR A 70 1.04 -3.09 1.92
N GLY A 71 -0.23 -3.44 1.85
CA GLY A 71 -1.06 -3.30 0.64
C GLY A 71 -1.40 -4.64 -0.03
N GLY A 72 -0.97 -5.76 0.52
CA GLY A 72 -1.33 -7.09 0.04
C GLY A 72 -2.84 -7.34 0.09
N GLU A 73 -3.53 -6.79 1.08
CA GLU A 73 -4.98 -6.89 1.24
C GLU A 73 -5.73 -6.29 0.05
N ALA A 74 -5.30 -5.11 -0.41
CA ALA A 74 -5.87 -4.46 -1.60
C ALA A 74 -5.65 -5.32 -2.85
N LEU A 75 -4.45 -5.91 -2.99
CA LEU A 75 -4.14 -6.82 -4.09
C LEU A 75 -5.05 -8.06 -4.09
N TYR A 76 -5.34 -8.65 -2.94
CA TYR A 76 -6.26 -9.79 -2.81
C TYR A 76 -7.70 -9.41 -3.15
N ALA A 77 -8.17 -8.25 -2.70
CA ALA A 77 -9.50 -7.75 -3.05
C ALA A 77 -9.65 -7.56 -4.56
N ASP A 78 -8.65 -6.96 -5.21
CA ASP A 78 -8.62 -6.74 -6.66
C ASP A 78 -8.57 -8.07 -7.45
N MET A 79 -7.93 -9.11 -6.93
CA MET A 79 -7.96 -10.44 -7.56
C MET A 79 -9.38 -11.02 -7.67
N GLY A 80 -10.25 -10.68 -6.72
CA GLY A 80 -11.66 -11.05 -6.77
C GLY A 80 -12.44 -10.34 -7.88
N HIS A 81 -12.07 -9.10 -8.21
CA HIS A 81 -12.76 -8.28 -9.22
C HIS A 81 -12.23 -8.47 -10.64
N PHE A 82 -10.91 -8.48 -10.81
CA PHE A 82 -10.25 -8.47 -12.13
C PHE A 82 -9.69 -9.83 -12.57
N GLY A 83 -9.76 -10.82 -11.71
CA GLY A 83 -9.24 -12.16 -11.94
C GLY A 83 -7.75 -12.31 -11.64
N ARG A 84 -7.43 -13.46 -11.06
CA ARG A 84 -6.08 -13.78 -10.57
C ARG A 84 -4.98 -13.67 -11.64
N ARG A 85 -5.29 -14.04 -12.89
CA ARG A 85 -4.28 -14.11 -13.96
C ARG A 85 -3.78 -12.73 -14.36
N SER A 86 -4.67 -11.77 -14.55
CA SER A 86 -4.33 -10.39 -14.96
C SER A 86 -3.48 -9.69 -13.91
N ILE A 87 -3.89 -9.78 -12.64
CA ILE A 87 -3.17 -9.16 -11.53
C ILE A 87 -1.80 -9.81 -11.32
N LYS A 88 -1.71 -11.15 -11.42
CA LYS A 88 -0.44 -11.86 -11.30
C LYS A 88 0.58 -11.39 -12.35
N TRP A 89 0.17 -11.24 -13.61
CA TRP A 89 1.05 -10.75 -14.67
C TRP A 89 1.45 -9.28 -14.44
N ALA A 90 0.51 -8.41 -14.14
CA ALA A 90 0.79 -7.01 -13.87
C ALA A 90 1.78 -6.87 -12.70
N TRP A 91 1.58 -7.64 -11.63
CA TRP A 91 2.43 -7.60 -10.44
C TRP A 91 3.85 -8.10 -10.73
N PHE A 92 3.99 -9.36 -11.17
CA PHE A 92 5.31 -9.98 -11.29
C PHE A 92 6.11 -9.52 -12.50
N ALA A 93 5.45 -9.14 -13.62
CA ALA A 93 6.15 -8.71 -14.81
C ALA A 93 6.46 -7.20 -14.84
N PHE A 94 5.73 -6.39 -14.08
CA PHE A 94 5.85 -4.95 -14.18
C PHE A 94 5.99 -4.25 -12.82
N VAL A 95 5.00 -4.34 -11.93
CA VAL A 95 4.97 -3.52 -10.71
C VAL A 95 6.08 -3.92 -9.74
N PHE A 96 6.20 -5.21 -9.42
CA PHE A 96 7.17 -5.70 -8.46
C PHE A 96 8.63 -5.42 -8.86
N PRO A 97 9.08 -5.71 -10.11
CA PRO A 97 10.45 -5.39 -10.51
C PRO A 97 10.78 -3.90 -10.43
N LEU A 98 9.84 -3.03 -10.83
CA LEU A 98 10.05 -1.58 -10.82
C LEU A 98 10.05 -1.01 -9.40
N LEU A 99 9.20 -1.52 -8.51
CA LEU A 99 9.25 -1.19 -7.08
C LEU A 99 10.54 -1.67 -6.42
N TYR A 100 10.96 -2.89 -6.72
CA TYR A 100 12.20 -3.43 -6.19
C TYR A 100 13.41 -2.60 -6.59
N LEU A 101 13.50 -2.19 -7.87
CA LEU A 101 14.51 -1.25 -8.34
C LEU A 101 14.44 0.10 -7.62
N ASN A 102 13.24 0.62 -7.39
CA ASN A 102 13.05 1.85 -6.64
C ASN A 102 13.59 1.75 -5.22
N TYR A 103 13.29 0.70 -4.49
CA TYR A 103 13.80 0.50 -3.12
C TYR A 103 15.31 0.33 -3.09
N LEU A 104 15.89 -0.43 -4.02
CA LEU A 104 17.34 -0.52 -4.16
C LEU A 104 17.96 0.84 -4.49
N GLY A 105 17.33 1.64 -5.37
CA GLY A 105 17.80 2.98 -5.70
C GLY A 105 17.80 3.93 -4.52
N GLN A 106 16.75 3.92 -3.70
CA GLN A 106 16.72 4.71 -2.45
C GLN A 106 17.80 4.23 -1.50
N GLY A 107 17.99 2.93 -1.34
CA GLY A 107 19.07 2.36 -0.54
C GLY A 107 20.45 2.75 -1.04
N ALA A 108 20.68 2.74 -2.36
CA ALA A 108 21.93 3.16 -2.99
C ALA A 108 22.24 4.62 -2.69
N LEU A 109 21.24 5.49 -2.79
CA LEU A 109 21.39 6.90 -2.48
C LEU A 109 21.75 7.14 -1.01
N ILE A 110 21.06 6.50 -0.06
CA ILE A 110 21.30 6.64 1.38
C ILE A 110 22.69 6.10 1.76
N LEU A 111 23.14 5.01 1.14
CA LEU A 111 24.48 4.47 1.38
C LEU A 111 25.58 5.43 0.94
N ASN A 112 25.35 6.22 -0.09
CA ASN A 112 26.31 7.20 -0.60
C ASN A 112 26.25 8.54 0.15
N ASP A 113 25.04 9.03 0.40
CA ASP A 113 24.78 10.27 1.15
C ASP A 113 23.79 10.03 2.29
N PRO A 114 24.28 9.87 3.54
CA PRO A 114 23.40 9.67 4.70
C PRO A 114 22.39 10.81 4.94
N LYS A 115 22.61 12.02 4.43
CA LYS A 115 21.66 13.13 4.54
C LYS A 115 20.41 12.89 3.70
N ALA A 116 20.50 12.04 2.68
CA ALA A 116 19.36 11.67 1.85
C ALA A 116 18.25 10.93 2.61
N ILE A 117 18.49 10.50 3.86
CA ILE A 117 17.48 9.84 4.70
C ILE A 117 16.25 10.71 4.99
N GLU A 118 16.38 12.03 4.92
CA GLU A 118 15.27 12.95 5.15
C GLU A 118 14.20 12.86 4.06
N SER A 119 14.59 12.63 2.79
CA SER A 119 13.67 12.56 1.66
C SER A 119 14.26 11.71 0.52
N PRO A 120 14.53 10.41 0.74
CA PRO A 120 15.26 9.59 -0.20
C PRO A 120 14.57 9.49 -1.56
N PHE A 121 13.25 9.44 -1.58
CA PHE A 121 12.46 9.32 -2.80
C PHE A 121 12.65 10.51 -3.76
N PHE A 122 12.48 11.72 -3.27
CA PHE A 122 12.60 12.92 -4.11
C PHE A 122 14.05 13.24 -4.50
N LEU A 123 14.99 12.89 -3.63
CA LEU A 123 16.42 13.08 -3.90
C LEU A 123 17.00 12.06 -4.89
N MET A 124 16.25 11.01 -5.28
CA MET A 124 16.63 10.17 -6.43
C MET A 124 16.56 10.91 -7.77
N ALA A 125 15.85 12.03 -7.86
CA ALA A 125 15.79 12.82 -9.08
C ALA A 125 17.20 13.41 -9.42
N PRO A 126 17.71 13.17 -10.64
CA PRO A 126 19.08 13.56 -10.99
C PRO A 126 19.28 15.09 -11.15
N SER A 127 18.20 15.85 -11.15
CA SER A 127 18.23 17.32 -11.24
C SER A 127 16.97 17.94 -10.62
N GLU A 128 17.10 19.21 -10.18
CA GLU A 128 15.98 19.98 -9.66
C GLU A 128 14.87 20.19 -10.72
N ILE A 129 15.23 20.22 -12.01
CA ILE A 129 14.25 20.32 -13.11
C ILE A 129 13.34 19.09 -13.16
N LEU A 130 13.87 17.90 -12.91
CA LEU A 130 13.10 16.65 -12.89
C LEU A 130 12.33 16.43 -11.58
N LEU A 131 12.68 17.15 -10.52
CA LEU A 131 11.98 17.10 -9.25
C LEU A 131 10.53 17.58 -9.38
N ILE A 132 10.30 18.69 -10.09
CA ILE A 132 8.94 19.26 -10.25
C ILE A 132 7.99 18.28 -10.96
N PRO A 133 8.32 17.72 -12.14
CA PRO A 133 7.50 16.69 -12.77
C PRO A 133 7.29 15.46 -11.89
N LEU A 134 8.31 15.04 -11.12
CA LEU A 134 8.20 13.91 -10.20
C LEU A 134 7.18 14.19 -9.09
N VAL A 135 7.20 15.39 -8.49
CA VAL A 135 6.23 15.80 -7.47
C VAL A 135 4.81 15.83 -8.04
N ILE A 136 4.62 16.36 -9.25
CA ILE A 136 3.32 16.39 -9.92
C ILE A 136 2.82 14.96 -10.16
N LEU A 137 3.68 14.09 -10.69
CA LEU A 137 3.34 12.70 -10.95
C LEU A 137 3.02 11.94 -9.65
N ALA A 138 3.79 12.14 -8.59
CA ALA A 138 3.53 11.58 -7.27
C ALA A 138 2.17 12.04 -6.71
N THR A 139 1.85 13.32 -6.89
CA THR A 139 0.55 13.87 -6.48
C THR A 139 -0.60 13.21 -7.22
N VAL A 140 -0.49 13.06 -8.54
CA VAL A 140 -1.49 12.37 -9.37
C VAL A 140 -1.64 10.90 -8.95
N ALA A 141 -0.53 10.20 -8.73
CA ALA A 141 -0.55 8.81 -8.26
C ALA A 141 -1.23 8.69 -6.88
N THR A 142 -0.98 9.65 -5.97
CA THR A 142 -1.64 9.70 -4.65
C THR A 142 -3.14 9.93 -4.77
N VAL A 143 -3.59 10.78 -5.69
CA VAL A 143 -5.03 10.99 -5.95
C VAL A 143 -5.67 9.69 -6.44
N ILE A 144 -5.01 8.95 -7.33
CA ILE A 144 -5.49 7.64 -7.82
C ILE A 144 -5.56 6.62 -6.69
N ALA A 145 -4.52 6.53 -5.86
CA ALA A 145 -4.49 5.64 -4.70
C ALA A 145 -5.61 5.97 -3.69
N SER A 146 -5.82 7.26 -3.42
CA SER A 146 -6.93 7.73 -2.56
C SER A 146 -8.29 7.31 -3.12
N GLN A 147 -8.47 7.37 -4.44
CA GLN A 147 -9.68 6.92 -5.11
C GLN A 147 -9.95 5.42 -4.89
N ALA A 148 -8.92 4.60 -4.96
CA ALA A 148 -9.05 3.15 -4.72
C ALA A 148 -9.51 2.86 -3.28
N VAL A 149 -8.93 3.55 -2.29
CA VAL A 149 -9.32 3.43 -0.87
C VAL A 149 -10.79 3.84 -0.66
N ILE A 150 -11.23 4.95 -1.24
CA ILE A 150 -12.62 5.41 -1.11
C ILE A 150 -13.59 4.40 -1.73
N SER A 151 -13.28 3.88 -2.91
CA SER A 151 -14.10 2.86 -3.58
C SER A 151 -14.17 1.57 -2.76
N GLY A 152 -13.05 1.16 -2.17
CA GLY A 152 -12.98 0.03 -1.24
C GLY A 152 -13.88 0.22 -0.02
N ALA A 153 -13.85 1.41 0.60
CA ALA A 153 -14.71 1.74 1.74
C ALA A 153 -16.20 1.70 1.39
N PHE A 154 -16.59 2.16 0.18
CA PHE A 154 -17.97 2.06 -0.28
C PHE A 154 -18.40 0.59 -0.48
N SER A 155 -17.55 -0.22 -1.10
CA SER A 155 -17.82 -1.63 -1.33
C SER A 155 -17.96 -2.40 -0.01
N LEU A 156 -17.05 -2.15 0.93
CA LEU A 156 -17.08 -2.77 2.27
C LEU A 156 -18.37 -2.38 3.02
N THR A 157 -18.75 -1.10 2.98
CA THR A 157 -19.99 -0.61 3.59
C THR A 157 -21.23 -1.29 3.00
N SER A 158 -21.26 -1.44 1.67
CA SER A 158 -22.35 -2.12 0.98
C SER A 158 -22.46 -3.57 1.40
N GLN A 159 -21.33 -4.28 1.52
CA GLN A 159 -21.30 -5.66 2.01
C GLN A 159 -21.75 -5.76 3.48
N ALA A 160 -21.28 -4.86 4.34
CA ALA A 160 -21.68 -4.82 5.75
C ALA A 160 -23.17 -4.59 5.92
N MET A 161 -23.79 -3.76 5.06
CA MET A 161 -25.26 -3.57 5.05
C MET A 161 -26.01 -4.84 4.61
N GLN A 162 -25.50 -5.54 3.57
CA GLN A 162 -26.11 -6.78 3.09
C GLN A 162 -26.04 -7.89 4.15
N LEU A 163 -25.00 -7.93 4.94
CA LEU A 163 -24.80 -8.86 6.06
C LEU A 163 -25.55 -8.44 7.34
N GLY A 164 -26.20 -7.27 7.36
CA GLY A 164 -26.93 -6.78 8.52
C GLY A 164 -26.10 -6.16 9.63
N TYR A 165 -24.80 -5.93 9.40
CA TYR A 165 -23.89 -5.30 10.37
C TYR A 165 -24.02 -3.78 10.46
N CYS A 166 -24.60 -3.15 9.42
CA CYS A 166 -24.82 -1.71 9.38
C CYS A 166 -26.27 -1.38 9.04
N PRO A 167 -26.81 -0.24 9.52
CA PRO A 167 -28.13 0.22 9.12
C PRO A 167 -28.17 0.48 7.61
N ARG A 168 -29.36 0.46 7.04
CA ARG A 168 -29.57 0.74 5.61
C ARG A 168 -29.21 2.19 5.31
N ILE A 169 -28.14 2.39 4.55
CA ILE A 169 -27.63 3.68 4.09
C ILE A 169 -27.91 3.78 2.58
N GLN A 170 -28.15 4.98 2.09
CA GLN A 170 -28.39 5.22 0.67
C GLN A 170 -27.14 4.88 -0.17
N VAL A 171 -27.28 3.90 -1.07
CA VAL A 171 -26.26 3.54 -2.07
C VAL A 171 -26.76 4.02 -3.44
N ARG A 172 -25.91 4.70 -4.19
CA ARG A 172 -26.16 5.12 -5.56
C ARG A 172 -25.24 4.37 -6.50
N PHE A 173 -25.79 3.75 -7.53
CA PHE A 173 -25.01 3.14 -8.60
C PHE A 173 -24.58 4.22 -9.58
N THR A 174 -23.29 4.32 -9.88
CA THR A 174 -22.72 5.35 -10.75
C THR A 174 -22.42 4.85 -12.15
N SER A 175 -22.53 3.54 -12.39
CA SER A 175 -22.39 2.91 -13.71
C SER A 175 -23.43 1.83 -13.91
N GLU A 176 -24.04 1.80 -15.11
CA GLU A 176 -24.95 0.72 -15.52
C GLU A 176 -24.19 -0.52 -16.03
N ARG A 177 -22.94 -0.34 -16.48
CA ARG A 177 -22.12 -1.41 -17.06
C ARG A 177 -21.29 -2.15 -16.05
N GLU A 178 -20.84 -1.48 -14.99
CA GLU A 178 -19.98 -2.04 -13.96
C GLU A 178 -20.70 -2.08 -12.61
N LYS A 179 -21.20 -3.25 -12.25
CA LYS A 179 -21.97 -3.47 -11.00
C LYS A 179 -21.21 -3.14 -9.69
N GLY A 180 -19.90 -2.91 -9.76
CA GLY A 180 -19.06 -2.56 -8.61
C GLY A 180 -18.89 -1.06 -8.36
N GLN A 181 -19.31 -0.18 -9.29
CA GLN A 181 -19.19 1.26 -9.12
C GLN A 181 -20.37 1.83 -8.35
N ILE A 182 -20.16 1.99 -7.06
CA ILE A 182 -21.13 2.53 -6.11
C ILE A 182 -20.63 3.82 -5.46
N TYR A 183 -21.57 4.68 -5.10
CA TYR A 183 -21.33 5.89 -4.34
C TYR A 183 -22.20 5.89 -3.08
N VAL A 184 -21.59 6.09 -1.92
CA VAL A 184 -22.28 6.14 -0.63
C VAL A 184 -22.06 7.53 0.00
N PRO A 185 -23.01 8.46 -0.14
CA PRO A 185 -22.83 9.86 0.25
C PRO A 185 -22.39 10.04 1.70
N ASN A 186 -23.04 9.34 2.62
CA ASN A 186 -22.74 9.46 4.06
C ASN A 186 -21.31 9.02 4.38
N ILE A 187 -20.85 7.93 3.77
CA ILE A 187 -19.48 7.43 3.97
C ILE A 187 -18.49 8.38 3.32
N ASN A 188 -18.80 8.96 2.17
CA ASN A 188 -17.93 9.92 1.52
C ASN A 188 -17.66 11.17 2.41
N TRP A 189 -18.70 11.72 3.01
CA TRP A 189 -18.56 12.85 3.92
C TRP A 189 -17.88 12.47 5.24
N LEU A 190 -18.17 11.28 5.77
CA LEU A 190 -17.49 10.76 6.95
C LEU A 190 -15.99 10.58 6.69
N LEU A 191 -15.60 10.00 5.56
CA LEU A 191 -14.19 9.87 5.17
C LEU A 191 -13.51 11.22 5.04
N LEU A 192 -14.16 12.20 4.38
CA LEU A 192 -13.62 13.55 4.26
C LEU A 192 -13.35 14.17 5.63
N LEU A 193 -14.34 14.11 6.53
CA LEU A 193 -14.20 14.66 7.89
C LEU A 193 -13.08 13.96 8.65
N THR A 194 -13.04 12.64 8.59
CA THR A 194 -12.01 11.84 9.27
C THR A 194 -10.61 12.17 8.73
N VAL A 195 -10.45 12.26 7.41
CA VAL A 195 -9.15 12.64 6.80
C VAL A 195 -8.72 14.03 7.26
N ILE A 196 -9.62 15.02 7.30
CA ILE A 196 -9.31 16.38 7.78
C ILE A 196 -8.84 16.32 9.24
N ILE A 197 -9.58 15.61 10.11
CA ILE A 197 -9.21 15.47 11.54
C ILE A 197 -7.84 14.83 11.68
N VAL A 198 -7.57 13.77 10.92
CA VAL A 198 -6.29 13.04 10.96
C VAL A 198 -5.14 13.93 10.50
N VAL A 199 -5.31 14.65 9.39
CA VAL A 199 -4.28 15.56 8.85
C VAL A 199 -3.97 16.69 9.83
N LEU A 200 -4.99 17.32 10.41
CA LEU A 200 -4.83 18.40 11.38
C LEU A 200 -4.26 17.89 12.73
N GLY A 201 -4.59 16.67 13.12
CA GLY A 201 -4.12 16.06 14.36
C GLY A 201 -2.65 15.68 14.31
N PHE A 202 -2.24 14.97 13.27
CA PHE A 202 -0.86 14.45 13.17
C PHE A 202 0.15 15.46 12.59
N ARG A 203 -0.26 16.36 11.73
CA ARG A 203 0.51 17.46 11.12
C ARG A 203 1.79 17.08 10.38
N SER A 204 2.31 15.88 10.55
CA SER A 204 3.50 15.39 9.85
C SER A 204 3.26 13.99 9.28
N SER A 205 3.89 13.70 8.14
CA SER A 205 3.83 12.38 7.50
C SER A 205 4.45 11.28 8.36
N SER A 206 5.50 11.57 9.11
CA SER A 206 6.15 10.62 10.01
C SER A 206 5.24 10.19 11.17
N ASN A 207 4.54 11.14 11.80
CA ASN A 207 3.58 10.83 12.86
C ASN A 207 2.39 10.03 12.31
N LEU A 208 1.94 10.38 11.10
CA LEU A 208 0.85 9.68 10.44
C LEU A 208 1.26 8.26 10.04
N ALA A 209 2.48 8.05 9.57
CA ALA A 209 3.02 6.72 9.26
C ALA A 209 3.07 5.82 10.51
N SER A 210 3.47 6.38 11.67
CA SER A 210 3.46 5.64 12.94
C SER A 210 2.05 5.24 13.35
N ALA A 211 1.07 6.14 13.24
CA ALA A 211 -0.34 5.83 13.53
C ALA A 211 -0.91 4.78 12.56
N TYR A 212 -0.56 4.88 11.28
CA TYR A 212 -0.92 3.88 10.26
C TYR A 212 -0.35 2.50 10.61
N GLY A 213 0.93 2.44 11.01
CA GLY A 213 1.57 1.19 11.42
C GLY A 213 0.85 0.51 12.59
N ILE A 214 0.44 1.28 13.60
CA ILE A 214 -0.33 0.77 14.73
C ILE A 214 -1.70 0.24 14.25
N ALA A 215 -2.41 0.99 13.41
CA ALA A 215 -3.72 0.60 12.90
C ALA A 215 -3.64 -0.71 12.09
N VAL A 216 -2.66 -0.83 11.19
CA VAL A 216 -2.44 -2.06 10.39
C VAL A 216 -2.09 -3.25 11.29
N THR A 217 -1.20 -3.06 12.27
CA THR A 217 -0.82 -4.14 13.20
C THR A 217 -2.01 -4.64 14.02
N LEU A 218 -2.86 -3.72 14.50
CA LEU A 218 -4.09 -4.09 15.21
C LEU A 218 -5.07 -4.86 14.30
N THR A 219 -5.23 -4.45 13.07
CA THR A 219 -6.07 -5.15 12.09
C THR A 219 -5.53 -6.56 11.83
N MET A 220 -4.23 -6.71 11.58
CA MET A 220 -3.59 -8.01 11.39
C MET A 220 -3.73 -8.92 12.62
N MET A 221 -3.66 -8.35 13.82
CA MET A 221 -3.88 -9.11 15.05
C MET A 221 -5.33 -9.64 15.13
N ILE A 222 -6.31 -8.81 14.80
CA ILE A 222 -7.72 -9.22 14.75
C ILE A 222 -7.92 -10.32 13.71
N ASP A 223 -7.38 -10.15 12.51
CA ASP A 223 -7.47 -11.14 11.43
C ASP A 223 -6.83 -12.47 11.83
N THR A 224 -5.69 -12.42 12.51
CA THR A 224 -5.02 -13.61 13.05
C THR A 224 -5.89 -14.34 14.08
N ILE A 225 -6.52 -13.61 14.99
CA ILE A 225 -7.43 -14.19 15.99
C ILE A 225 -8.65 -14.81 15.30
N LEU A 226 -9.25 -14.12 14.33
CA LEU A 226 -10.39 -14.63 13.58
C LEU A 226 -10.00 -15.87 12.76
N ALA A 227 -8.85 -15.85 12.10
CA ALA A 227 -8.32 -17.00 11.37
C ALA A 227 -8.09 -18.19 12.30
N PHE A 228 -7.56 -17.98 13.51
CA PHE A 228 -7.42 -19.01 14.53
C PHE A 228 -8.76 -19.65 14.88
N VAL A 229 -9.78 -18.84 15.14
CA VAL A 229 -11.13 -19.33 15.45
C VAL A 229 -11.69 -20.16 14.29
N VAL A 230 -11.56 -19.69 13.05
CA VAL A 230 -12.01 -20.41 11.85
C VAL A 230 -11.32 -21.75 11.70
N VAL A 231 -9.98 -21.77 11.78
CA VAL A 231 -9.16 -22.99 11.63
C VAL A 231 -9.48 -24.00 12.73
N HIS A 232 -9.65 -23.54 13.96
CA HIS A 232 -9.97 -24.40 15.09
C HIS A 232 -11.43 -24.90 15.05
N ALA A 233 -12.41 -24.01 14.86
CA ALA A 233 -13.83 -24.33 14.95
C ALA A 233 -14.37 -24.99 13.67
N LEU A 234 -14.03 -24.48 12.47
CA LEU A 234 -14.56 -24.98 11.20
C LEU A 234 -13.71 -26.11 10.62
N TRP A 235 -12.39 -25.97 10.63
CA TRP A 235 -11.51 -26.99 10.07
C TRP A 235 -11.16 -28.08 11.11
N LYS A 236 -11.61 -27.93 12.35
CA LYS A 236 -11.43 -28.89 13.46
C LYS A 236 -9.95 -29.26 13.74
N TRP A 237 -9.05 -28.32 13.49
CA TRP A 237 -7.65 -28.52 13.82
C TRP A 237 -7.46 -28.50 15.35
N SER A 238 -6.54 -29.32 15.84
CA SER A 238 -6.16 -29.26 17.25
C SER A 238 -5.61 -27.86 17.60
N TRP A 239 -5.83 -27.40 18.82
CA TRP A 239 -5.41 -26.09 19.29
C TRP A 239 -3.91 -25.81 19.02
N ARG A 240 -3.06 -26.82 19.24
CA ARG A 240 -1.62 -26.71 18.99
C ARG A 240 -1.28 -26.52 17.52
N ARG A 241 -1.96 -27.23 16.61
CA ARG A 241 -1.76 -27.09 15.15
C ARG A 241 -2.26 -25.75 14.65
N ALA A 242 -3.40 -25.29 15.15
CA ALA A 242 -3.95 -23.99 14.79
C ALA A 242 -3.05 -22.85 15.26
N ALA A 243 -2.52 -22.90 16.49
CA ALA A 243 -1.59 -21.91 17.01
C ALA A 243 -0.25 -21.90 16.23
N LEU A 244 0.32 -23.07 15.91
CA LEU A 244 1.57 -23.17 15.16
C LEU A 244 1.44 -22.65 13.70
N PHE A 245 0.25 -22.70 13.12
CA PHE A 245 0.00 -22.25 11.75
C PHE A 245 -0.11 -20.71 11.64
N LEU A 246 -0.43 -20.03 12.75
CA LEU A 246 -0.70 -18.59 12.77
C LEU A 246 0.44 -17.76 13.43
N VAL A 247 1.46 -18.43 13.96
CA VAL A 247 2.72 -17.83 14.41
C VAL A 247 3.81 -17.99 13.36
#